data_9d2243b6c10ab248852f9b3f25322d39
#
_entry.id   9d2243b6c10ab248852f9b3f25322d39
#
_cell.length_a   1.000
_cell.length_b   1.000
_cell.length_c   1.000
_cell.angle_alpha   90.00
_cell.angle_beta   90.00
_cell.angle_gamma   90.00
#
_symmetry.space_group_name_H-M   'P 1'
#
loop_
_entity.id
_entity.type
_entity.pdbx_description
1 polymer ?
#
loop_
_entity_poly.entity_id
_entity_poly.type
_entity_poly.pdbx_seq_one_letter_code
_entity_poly.pdbx_strand_id
1 'polypeptide(L)'
;TFILVQLSNKCFPCDHNWQGLQTHMASIPERRPNMQQIGEAAGVSKSAVSLALRNDPRIPESTRLRIQTIARKMGYRRNPVVDSLMSQLRAGRQPTFQANIGLINCSPIQDLKSNHTFRRLQEGVTRRAEDLGYGIEEFWLQQPVMRPQRLKQIVETRGIRALILVAALSPDTIDRGYINFWYDFACAVIGVTHLNNKLNCSSNDQYLTARRATEKVLELGYKRPMLVVPREDDILLEDKFSSGFHSVSCRLPIADQLSLVPFDIADPNSALSTIRKQKPDVVITNKSELYAALQDDGVSIPKELGLVHLDWHDA
;
A
#
# COMPACT_ATOMS: atom_id res chain seq x y z
N THR A 1 2.54 28.13 -12.37
CA THR A 1 1.36 27.31 -12.05
C THR A 1 1.81 25.85 -12.04
N PHE A 2 2.02 25.29 -10.86
CA PHE A 2 2.29 23.86 -10.72
C PHE A 2 1.08 23.08 -11.25
N ILE A 3 1.30 22.16 -12.19
CA ILE A 3 0.26 21.24 -12.60
C ILE A 3 0.30 20.07 -11.61
N LEU A 4 -0.45 20.22 -10.52
CA LEU A 4 -0.74 19.14 -9.59
C LEU A 4 -1.73 18.19 -10.26
N VAL A 5 -1.27 17.03 -10.71
CA VAL A 5 -2.16 15.97 -11.13
C VAL A 5 -2.65 15.24 -9.88
N GLN A 6 -3.77 15.69 -9.34
CA GLN A 6 -4.46 14.99 -8.26
C GLN A 6 -5.10 13.73 -8.84
N LEU A 7 -4.43 12.61 -8.73
CA LEU A 7 -5.00 11.30 -9.07
C LEU A 7 -5.99 10.92 -7.97
N SER A 8 -7.26 11.32 -8.13
CA SER A 8 -8.32 10.88 -7.22
C SER A 8 -8.50 9.36 -7.34
N ASN A 9 -8.53 8.67 -6.21
CA ASN A 9 -8.83 7.23 -6.07
C ASN A 9 -10.31 6.92 -6.40
N LYS A 10 -10.80 7.32 -7.57
CA LYS A 10 -12.08 6.84 -8.07
C LYS A 10 -11.80 5.60 -8.91
N CYS A 11 -12.16 4.44 -8.38
CA CYS A 11 -12.31 3.22 -9.18
C CYS A 11 -13.31 3.49 -10.30
N PHE A 12 -12.82 3.54 -11.54
CA PHE A 12 -13.68 3.46 -12.71
C PHE A 12 -13.93 1.98 -13.05
N PRO A 13 -15.16 1.62 -13.46
CA PRO A 13 -15.43 0.26 -13.91
C PRO A 13 -14.60 -0.02 -15.18
N CYS A 14 -13.85 -1.12 -15.15
CA CYS A 14 -13.14 -1.63 -16.32
C CYS A 14 -14.13 -2.40 -17.19
N ASP A 15 -14.74 -1.72 -18.16
CA ASP A 15 -15.42 -2.37 -19.28
C ASP A 15 -14.36 -2.72 -20.34
N HIS A 16 -13.72 -3.86 -20.21
CA HIS A 16 -13.00 -4.52 -21.30
C HIS A 16 -13.45 -5.96 -21.40
N ASN A 17 -14.21 -6.18 -22.47
CA ASN A 17 -14.65 -7.47 -22.94
C ASN A 17 -13.45 -8.32 -23.41
N TRP A 18 -12.97 -9.21 -22.55
CA TRP A 18 -11.99 -10.23 -22.89
C TRP A 18 -12.72 -11.55 -23.15
N GLN A 19 -13.26 -11.72 -24.36
CA GLN A 19 -13.61 -13.04 -24.86
C GLN A 19 -12.37 -13.65 -25.51
N GLY A 20 -11.86 -14.71 -24.92
CA GLY A 20 -10.92 -15.63 -25.55
C GLY A 20 -9.57 -15.76 -24.89
N LEU A 21 -9.50 -16.35 -23.70
CA LEU A 21 -8.37 -17.13 -23.22
C LEU A 21 -8.86 -18.01 -22.04
N GLN A 22 -9.53 -19.12 -22.39
CA GLN A 22 -9.71 -20.22 -21.45
C GLN A 22 -8.41 -21.03 -21.46
N THR A 23 -7.58 -20.83 -20.44
CA THR A 23 -6.56 -21.82 -20.06
C THR A 23 -6.48 -21.85 -18.53
N HIS A 24 -6.83 -22.99 -17.99
CA HIS A 24 -6.58 -23.52 -16.63
C HIS A 24 -6.23 -22.49 -15.54
N MET A 25 -7.22 -21.85 -14.98
CA MET A 25 -7.10 -21.26 -13.66
C MET A 25 -7.33 -22.35 -12.61
N ALA A 26 -6.30 -22.62 -11.82
CA ALA A 26 -6.46 -23.35 -10.58
C ALA A 26 -7.60 -22.71 -9.76
N SER A 27 -8.49 -23.51 -9.21
CA SER A 27 -9.66 -23.10 -8.46
C SER A 27 -9.33 -22.05 -7.41
N ILE A 28 -9.87 -20.83 -7.61
CA ILE A 28 -9.93 -19.80 -6.56
C ILE A 28 -10.65 -20.45 -5.37
N PRO A 29 -10.11 -20.40 -4.12
CA PRO A 29 -10.80 -20.96 -2.97
C PRO A 29 -12.18 -20.29 -2.87
N GLU A 30 -13.23 -21.12 -2.81
CA GLU A 30 -14.62 -20.69 -2.72
C GLU A 30 -14.77 -19.57 -1.69
N ARG A 31 -15.25 -18.42 -2.13
CA ARG A 31 -15.53 -17.28 -1.25
C ARG A 31 -16.47 -17.77 -0.16
N ARG A 32 -16.02 -17.75 1.08
CA ARG A 32 -16.87 -18.09 2.24
C ARG A 32 -18.17 -17.30 2.16
N PRO A 33 -19.33 -17.93 2.34
CA PRO A 33 -20.61 -17.27 2.24
C PRO A 33 -20.71 -16.12 3.21
N ASN A 34 -21.33 -15.02 2.78
CA ASN A 34 -21.57 -13.84 3.59
C ASN A 34 -23.03 -13.82 4.13
N MET A 35 -23.29 -12.93 5.11
CA MET A 35 -24.63 -12.81 5.73
C MET A 35 -25.74 -12.43 4.73
N GLN A 36 -25.41 -11.78 3.62
CA GLN A 36 -26.36 -11.42 2.60
C GLN A 36 -26.83 -12.65 1.81
N GLN A 37 -25.90 -13.51 1.41
CA GLN A 37 -26.19 -14.78 0.74
C GLN A 37 -26.99 -15.73 1.62
N ILE A 38 -26.73 -15.74 2.93
CA ILE A 38 -27.57 -16.48 3.89
C ILE A 38 -28.97 -15.90 3.95
N GLY A 39 -29.12 -14.57 3.90
CA GLY A 39 -30.40 -13.90 3.89
C GLY A 39 -31.22 -14.25 2.65
N GLU A 40 -30.59 -14.22 1.48
CA GLU A 40 -31.18 -14.64 0.22
C GLU A 40 -31.64 -16.09 0.25
N ALA A 41 -30.80 -17.00 0.72
CA ALA A 41 -31.13 -18.43 0.87
C ALA A 41 -32.22 -18.70 1.92
N ALA A 42 -32.34 -17.87 2.94
CA ALA A 42 -33.33 -17.96 3.99
C ALA A 42 -34.61 -17.14 3.74
N GLY A 43 -34.67 -16.33 2.69
CA GLY A 43 -35.78 -15.42 2.41
C GLY A 43 -35.96 -14.33 3.47
N VAL A 44 -34.86 -13.82 4.04
CA VAL A 44 -34.87 -12.79 5.11
C VAL A 44 -33.81 -11.73 4.88
N SER A 45 -33.95 -10.57 5.53
CA SER A 45 -32.96 -9.51 5.45
C SER A 45 -31.63 -9.89 6.11
N LYS A 46 -30.52 -9.28 5.68
CA LYS A 46 -29.21 -9.39 6.31
C LYS A 46 -29.26 -9.07 7.82
N SER A 47 -30.09 -8.11 8.22
CA SER A 47 -30.29 -7.77 9.63
C SER A 47 -30.93 -8.90 10.41
N ALA A 48 -31.94 -9.57 9.86
CA ALA A 48 -32.58 -10.73 10.48
C ALA A 48 -31.59 -11.91 10.62
N VAL A 49 -30.74 -12.16 9.61
CA VAL A 49 -29.67 -13.15 9.70
C VAL A 49 -28.71 -12.81 10.85
N SER A 50 -28.28 -11.57 10.96
CA SER A 50 -27.40 -11.12 12.03
C SER A 50 -27.99 -11.29 13.43
N LEU A 51 -29.29 -11.03 13.59
CA LEU A 51 -30.01 -11.24 14.84
C LEU A 51 -30.18 -12.73 15.16
N ALA A 52 -30.58 -13.54 14.18
CA ALA A 52 -30.76 -14.99 14.35
C ALA A 52 -29.47 -15.70 14.72
N LEU A 53 -28.34 -15.34 14.11
CA LEU A 53 -27.04 -15.91 14.42
C LEU A 53 -26.54 -15.54 15.82
N ARG A 54 -27.07 -14.50 16.45
CA ARG A 54 -26.76 -14.05 17.84
C ARG A 54 -27.75 -14.56 18.87
N ASN A 55 -28.69 -15.41 18.49
CA ASN A 55 -29.77 -15.87 19.35
C ASN A 55 -30.66 -14.74 19.93
N ASP A 56 -30.81 -13.63 19.17
CA ASP A 56 -31.62 -12.49 19.61
C ASP A 56 -33.10 -12.89 19.76
N PRO A 57 -33.74 -12.62 20.91
CA PRO A 57 -35.12 -13.03 21.17
C PRO A 57 -36.16 -12.33 20.27
N ARG A 58 -35.79 -11.25 19.61
CA ARG A 58 -36.66 -10.55 18.64
C ARG A 58 -36.95 -11.38 17.39
N ILE A 59 -36.19 -12.44 17.12
CA ILE A 59 -36.44 -13.39 16.03
C ILE A 59 -37.10 -14.64 16.62
N PRO A 60 -38.30 -15.06 16.12
CA PRO A 60 -38.95 -16.28 16.56
C PRO A 60 -38.03 -17.50 16.46
N GLU A 61 -38.14 -18.39 17.42
CA GLU A 61 -37.23 -19.52 17.58
C GLU A 61 -37.17 -20.40 16.31
N SER A 62 -38.33 -20.70 15.71
CA SER A 62 -38.41 -21.48 14.47
C SER A 62 -37.65 -20.83 13.32
N THR A 63 -37.77 -19.51 13.17
CA THR A 63 -37.05 -18.73 12.15
C THR A 63 -35.56 -18.71 12.45
N ARG A 64 -35.18 -18.53 13.70
CA ARG A 64 -33.79 -18.53 14.17
C ARG A 64 -33.09 -19.86 13.86
N LEU A 65 -33.70 -20.98 14.21
CA LEU A 65 -33.18 -22.32 13.93
C LEU A 65 -33.05 -22.58 12.44
N ARG A 66 -34.02 -22.14 11.63
CA ARG A 66 -33.97 -22.25 10.16
C ARG A 66 -32.76 -21.50 9.58
N ILE A 67 -32.55 -20.25 9.98
CA ILE A 67 -31.43 -19.41 9.51
C ILE A 67 -30.09 -20.02 9.92
N GLN A 68 -29.96 -20.48 11.17
CA GLN A 68 -28.74 -21.12 11.68
C GLN A 68 -28.42 -22.43 10.95
N THR A 69 -29.44 -23.19 10.58
CA THR A 69 -29.26 -24.42 9.82
C THR A 69 -28.77 -24.14 8.40
N ILE A 70 -29.35 -23.14 7.73
CA ILE A 70 -28.90 -22.68 6.41
C ILE A 70 -27.44 -22.18 6.48
N ALA A 71 -27.11 -21.34 7.46
CA ALA A 71 -25.76 -20.84 7.66
C ALA A 71 -24.73 -21.97 7.82
N ARG A 72 -25.07 -23.00 8.62
CA ARG A 72 -24.21 -24.18 8.80
C ARG A 72 -24.05 -24.97 7.52
N LYS A 73 -25.12 -25.23 6.78
CA LYS A 73 -25.08 -25.94 5.48
C LYS A 73 -24.22 -25.21 4.45
N MET A 74 -24.25 -23.88 4.45
CA MET A 74 -23.42 -23.04 3.58
C MET A 74 -21.96 -22.91 4.05
N GLY A 75 -21.58 -23.51 5.18
CA GLY A 75 -20.21 -23.42 5.71
C GLY A 75 -19.87 -22.06 6.34
N TYR A 76 -20.87 -21.25 6.67
CA TYR A 76 -20.64 -19.97 7.33
C TYR A 76 -20.10 -20.17 8.75
N ARG A 77 -18.96 -19.59 9.05
CA ARG A 77 -18.39 -19.52 10.41
C ARG A 77 -18.33 -18.06 10.84
N ARG A 78 -18.94 -17.79 11.98
CA ARG A 78 -18.82 -16.47 12.63
C ARG A 78 -17.37 -16.22 12.98
N ASN A 79 -16.91 -15.01 12.72
CA ASN A 79 -15.62 -14.54 13.23
C ASN A 79 -15.85 -13.83 14.56
N PRO A 80 -15.44 -14.39 15.70
CA PRO A 80 -15.68 -13.81 17.00
C PRO A 80 -15.09 -12.39 17.15
N VAL A 81 -13.96 -12.13 16.50
CA VAL A 81 -13.28 -10.82 16.51
C VAL A 81 -14.13 -9.77 15.79
N VAL A 82 -14.67 -10.11 14.61
CA VAL A 82 -15.55 -9.20 13.85
C VAL A 82 -16.86 -8.96 14.60
N ASP A 83 -17.41 -9.98 15.26
CA ASP A 83 -18.64 -9.86 16.05
C ASP A 83 -18.45 -8.97 17.28
N SER A 84 -17.34 -9.10 17.98
CA SER A 84 -16.96 -8.25 19.12
C SER A 84 -16.82 -6.79 18.68
N LEU A 85 -16.06 -6.55 17.60
CA LEU A 85 -15.86 -5.22 17.02
C LEU A 85 -17.19 -4.57 16.59
N MET A 86 -18.06 -5.30 15.87
CA MET A 86 -19.35 -4.79 15.44
C MET A 86 -20.33 -4.58 16.60
N SER A 87 -20.17 -5.31 17.70
CA SER A 87 -20.93 -5.09 18.95
C SER A 87 -20.51 -3.79 19.63
N GLN A 88 -19.20 -3.53 19.70
CA GLN A 88 -18.62 -2.31 20.29
C GLN A 88 -19.01 -1.06 19.49
N LEU A 89 -18.91 -1.11 18.15
CA LEU A 89 -19.29 -0.02 17.25
C LEU A 89 -20.78 0.35 17.38
N ARG A 90 -21.66 -0.63 17.61
CA ARG A 90 -23.11 -0.40 17.78
C ARG A 90 -23.48 0.14 19.14
N ALA A 91 -22.67 -0.14 20.16
CA ALA A 91 -22.92 0.35 21.53
C ALA A 91 -22.54 1.84 21.70
N GLY A 92 -21.99 2.49 20.67
CA GLY A 92 -21.51 3.88 20.76
C GLY A 92 -20.40 4.08 21.80
N ARG A 93 -19.82 2.98 22.30
CA ARG A 93 -18.70 3.03 23.23
C ARG A 93 -17.41 3.17 22.45
N GLN A 94 -16.52 4.03 22.95
CA GLN A 94 -15.13 4.01 22.50
C GLN A 94 -14.59 2.58 22.64
N PRO A 95 -13.82 2.08 21.66
CA PRO A 95 -13.27 0.74 21.71
C PRO A 95 -12.49 0.55 23.02
N THR A 96 -12.84 -0.47 23.79
CA THR A 96 -12.08 -0.83 24.97
C THR A 96 -10.70 -1.28 24.49
N PHE A 97 -9.63 -0.84 25.17
CA PHE A 97 -8.26 -1.29 24.90
C PHE A 97 -8.21 -2.83 24.80
N GLN A 98 -7.68 -3.34 23.71
CA GLN A 98 -7.58 -4.77 23.43
C GLN A 98 -6.17 -5.31 23.64
N ALA A 99 -5.19 -4.69 23.01
CA ALA A 99 -3.79 -5.08 23.08
C ALA A 99 -2.91 -4.03 22.38
N ASN A 100 -1.60 -4.15 22.53
CA ASN A 100 -0.65 -3.39 21.72
C ASN A 100 -0.28 -4.16 20.44
N ILE A 101 -0.05 -3.40 19.37
CA ILE A 101 0.53 -3.84 18.11
C ILE A 101 1.93 -3.23 18.00
N GLY A 102 2.92 -4.04 17.62
CA GLY A 102 4.26 -3.54 17.36
C GLY A 102 4.36 -2.90 15.98
N LEU A 103 4.72 -1.62 15.92
CA LEU A 103 5.06 -0.93 14.68
C LEU A 103 6.57 -0.99 14.48
N ILE A 104 7.00 -1.75 13.49
CA ILE A 104 8.41 -2.05 13.24
C ILE A 104 8.94 -1.14 12.14
N ASN A 105 9.79 -0.19 12.51
CA ASN A 105 10.53 0.61 11.54
C ASN A 105 11.71 -0.21 10.99
N CYS A 106 11.62 -0.58 9.72
CA CYS A 106 12.66 -1.34 8.99
C CYS A 106 13.65 -0.43 8.24
N SER A 107 13.39 0.88 8.21
CA SER A 107 14.24 1.88 7.54
C SER A 107 15.59 2.03 8.26
N PRO A 108 16.67 2.39 7.54
CA PRO A 108 17.91 2.85 8.16
C PRO A 108 17.73 4.18 8.95
N ILE A 109 16.66 4.93 8.66
CA ILE A 109 16.35 6.20 9.33
C ILE A 109 15.52 5.89 10.59
N GLN A 110 16.01 6.32 11.76
CA GLN A 110 15.31 6.09 13.03
C GLN A 110 14.00 6.87 13.11
N ASP A 111 14.02 8.16 12.78
CA ASP A 111 12.84 9.00 12.79
C ASP A 111 12.09 8.93 11.45
N LEU A 112 11.10 8.06 11.38
CA LEU A 112 10.24 7.96 10.21
C LEU A 112 9.46 9.26 9.91
N LYS A 113 9.27 10.12 10.92
CA LYS A 113 8.52 11.38 10.75
C LYS A 113 9.29 12.40 9.91
N SER A 114 10.60 12.26 9.79
CA SER A 114 11.43 13.08 8.91
C SER A 114 11.10 12.86 7.44
N ASN A 115 10.54 11.71 7.07
CA ASN A 115 10.06 11.40 5.73
C ASN A 115 8.53 11.55 5.68
N HIS A 116 8.03 12.39 4.78
CA HIS A 116 6.61 12.72 4.65
C HIS A 116 5.72 11.47 4.43
N THR A 117 6.13 10.57 3.54
CA THR A 117 5.38 9.35 3.22
C THR A 117 5.27 8.43 4.44
N PHE A 118 6.39 8.19 5.12
CA PHE A 118 6.40 7.36 6.32
C PHE A 118 5.63 7.98 7.48
N ARG A 119 5.70 9.31 7.65
CA ARG A 119 4.90 10.02 8.65
C ARG A 119 3.41 9.78 8.43
N ARG A 120 2.91 9.95 7.20
CA ARG A 120 1.49 9.71 6.88
C ARG A 120 1.07 8.25 7.06
N LEU A 121 1.94 7.32 6.70
CA LEU A 121 1.69 5.90 6.94
C LEU A 121 1.57 5.61 8.43
N GLN A 122 2.49 6.11 9.24
CA GLN A 122 2.47 5.95 10.70
C GLN A 122 1.22 6.57 11.32
N GLU A 123 0.86 7.79 10.94
CA GLU A 123 -0.36 8.46 11.40
C GLU A 123 -1.62 7.65 11.05
N GLY A 124 -1.69 7.12 9.82
CA GLY A 124 -2.80 6.28 9.37
C GLY A 124 -2.91 4.97 10.16
N VAL A 125 -1.77 4.32 10.41
CA VAL A 125 -1.71 3.10 11.24
C VAL A 125 -2.16 3.38 12.66
N THR A 126 -1.62 4.42 13.28
CA THR A 126 -1.92 4.78 14.68
C THR A 126 -3.39 5.11 14.83
N ARG A 127 -3.94 5.99 13.99
CA ARG A 127 -5.36 6.34 14.01
C ARG A 127 -6.25 5.11 13.84
N ARG A 128 -5.92 4.25 12.89
CA ARG A 128 -6.73 3.04 12.65
C ARG A 128 -6.64 2.03 13.77
N ALA A 129 -5.48 1.88 14.39
CA ALA A 129 -5.29 1.04 15.56
C ALA A 129 -6.13 1.55 16.74
N GLU A 130 -6.08 2.85 17.03
CA GLU A 130 -6.87 3.51 18.08
C GLU A 130 -8.38 3.34 17.86
N ASP A 131 -8.88 3.56 16.61
CA ASP A 131 -10.26 3.32 16.23
C ASP A 131 -10.74 1.90 16.54
N LEU A 132 -9.82 0.94 16.53
CA LEU A 132 -10.07 -0.47 16.77
C LEU A 132 -9.77 -0.90 18.22
N GLY A 133 -9.28 0.02 19.07
CA GLY A 133 -8.93 -0.24 20.47
C GLY A 133 -7.55 -0.87 20.67
N TYR A 134 -6.65 -0.71 19.69
CA TYR A 134 -5.27 -1.16 19.82
C TYR A 134 -4.33 0.01 20.10
N GLY A 135 -3.36 -0.20 21.00
CA GLY A 135 -2.23 0.69 21.18
C GLY A 135 -1.12 0.37 20.16
N ILE A 136 -0.26 1.33 19.89
CA ILE A 136 0.93 1.15 19.05
C ILE A 136 2.18 1.28 19.90
N GLU A 137 3.09 0.33 19.76
CA GLU A 137 4.45 0.41 20.29
C GLU A 137 5.44 0.36 19.14
N GLU A 138 6.33 1.35 19.09
CA GLU A 138 7.29 1.52 17.99
C GLU A 138 8.62 0.84 18.32
N PHE A 139 9.19 0.15 17.33
CA PHE A 139 10.50 -0.50 17.39
C PHE A 139 11.30 -0.15 16.15
N TRP A 140 12.57 0.12 16.32
CA TRP A 140 13.48 0.38 15.21
C TRP A 140 14.48 -0.79 15.05
N LEU A 141 14.46 -1.48 13.88
CA LEU A 141 15.28 -2.66 13.64
C LEU A 141 16.77 -2.36 13.54
N GLN A 142 17.12 -1.19 13.02
CA GLN A 142 18.52 -0.80 12.80
C GLN A 142 19.20 -0.29 14.09
N GLN A 143 18.51 -0.32 15.22
CA GLN A 143 19.11 0.01 16.50
C GLN A 143 20.24 -1.01 16.79
N PRO A 144 21.46 -0.57 17.16
CA PRO A 144 22.65 -1.44 17.27
C PRO A 144 22.50 -2.68 18.15
N VAL A 145 21.62 -2.61 19.14
CA VAL A 145 21.35 -3.71 20.11
C VAL A 145 20.10 -4.52 19.77
N MET A 146 19.37 -4.15 18.70
CA MET A 146 18.12 -4.81 18.31
C MET A 146 18.40 -6.00 17.41
N ARG A 147 18.57 -7.17 18.04
CA ARG A 147 18.69 -8.45 17.36
C ARG A 147 17.37 -9.22 17.39
N PRO A 148 17.13 -10.19 16.49
CA PRO A 148 15.88 -10.96 16.43
C PRO A 148 15.45 -11.53 17.79
N GLN A 149 16.37 -12.16 18.53
CA GLN A 149 16.08 -12.71 19.84
C GLN A 149 15.69 -11.66 20.87
N ARG A 150 16.34 -10.49 20.80
CA ARG A 150 16.03 -9.37 21.70
C ARG A 150 14.63 -8.80 21.41
N LEU A 151 14.32 -8.58 20.14
CA LEU A 151 12.98 -8.12 19.74
C LEU A 151 11.91 -9.14 20.16
N LYS A 152 12.15 -10.43 19.90
CA LYS A 152 11.22 -11.50 20.31
C LYS A 152 10.93 -11.45 21.80
N GLN A 153 11.97 -11.39 22.62
CA GLN A 153 11.83 -11.30 24.08
C GLN A 153 11.01 -10.07 24.51
N ILE A 154 11.25 -8.91 23.89
CA ILE A 154 10.55 -7.68 24.23
C ILE A 154 9.06 -7.80 23.87
N VAL A 155 8.72 -8.18 22.64
CA VAL A 155 7.33 -8.24 22.17
C VAL A 155 6.52 -9.30 22.92
N GLU A 156 7.13 -10.47 23.20
CA GLU A 156 6.51 -11.53 24.00
C GLU A 156 6.25 -11.09 25.45
N THR A 157 7.23 -10.45 26.11
CA THR A 157 7.10 -9.95 27.49
C THR A 157 6.00 -8.90 27.58
N ARG A 158 5.82 -8.08 26.53
CA ARG A 158 4.77 -7.05 26.46
C ARG A 158 3.43 -7.58 25.94
N GLY A 159 3.33 -8.87 25.67
CA GLY A 159 2.10 -9.50 25.16
C GLY A 159 1.72 -9.08 23.76
N ILE A 160 2.66 -8.52 22.98
CA ILE A 160 2.45 -8.10 21.59
C ILE A 160 2.45 -9.36 20.71
N ARG A 161 1.36 -9.58 19.96
CA ARG A 161 1.20 -10.74 19.08
C ARG A 161 1.02 -10.36 17.61
N ALA A 162 0.87 -9.09 17.33
CA ALA A 162 0.72 -8.57 15.96
C ALA A 162 1.78 -7.50 15.69
N LEU A 163 2.37 -7.55 14.50
CA LEU A 163 3.42 -6.64 14.06
C LEU A 163 3.05 -6.02 12.72
N ILE A 164 3.24 -4.72 12.59
CA ILE A 164 3.14 -3.99 11.34
C ILE A 164 4.54 -3.49 10.99
N LEU A 165 5.05 -3.96 9.86
CA LEU A 165 6.36 -3.58 9.36
C LEU A 165 6.20 -2.39 8.41
N VAL A 166 7.00 -1.37 8.59
CA VAL A 166 6.98 -0.15 7.76
C VAL A 166 8.34 0.04 7.11
N ALA A 167 8.33 0.52 5.88
CA ALA A 167 9.45 0.67 4.96
C ALA A 167 9.80 -0.62 4.23
N ALA A 168 10.77 -0.50 3.30
CA ALA A 168 11.19 -1.62 2.48
C ALA A 168 12.05 -2.59 3.28
N LEU A 169 11.70 -3.86 3.20
CA LEU A 169 12.50 -4.96 3.73
C LEU A 169 13.35 -5.54 2.60
N SER A 170 14.66 -5.27 2.64
CA SER A 170 15.62 -5.93 1.78
C SER A 170 16.43 -6.94 2.61
N PRO A 171 16.76 -8.14 2.06
CA PRO A 171 17.65 -9.10 2.72
C PRO A 171 19.02 -8.52 3.07
N ASP A 172 19.49 -7.52 2.32
CA ASP A 172 20.79 -6.88 2.51
C ASP A 172 20.77 -5.82 3.63
N THR A 173 19.59 -5.36 4.04
CA THR A 173 19.43 -4.29 5.05
C THR A 173 19.02 -4.80 6.41
N ILE A 174 18.65 -6.06 6.55
CA ILE A 174 18.23 -6.65 7.83
C ILE A 174 19.07 -7.87 8.20
N ASP A 175 19.21 -8.10 9.50
CA ASP A 175 19.84 -9.31 10.02
C ASP A 175 19.09 -10.56 9.51
N ARG A 176 19.84 -11.53 8.98
CA ARG A 176 19.30 -12.79 8.45
C ARG A 176 18.43 -13.56 9.45
N GLY A 177 18.65 -13.35 10.74
CA GLY A 177 17.82 -13.92 11.80
C GLY A 177 16.37 -13.47 11.77
N TYR A 178 16.06 -12.36 11.09
CA TYR A 178 14.68 -11.89 10.90
C TYR A 178 13.93 -12.61 9.78
N ILE A 179 14.58 -13.40 8.92
CA ILE A 179 13.92 -14.03 7.76
C ILE A 179 12.72 -14.87 8.20
N ASN A 180 12.86 -15.65 9.28
CA ASN A 180 11.81 -16.53 9.80
C ASN A 180 11.08 -15.96 11.03
N PHE A 181 11.60 -14.86 11.58
CA PHE A 181 11.06 -14.24 12.79
C PHE A 181 9.58 -13.89 12.69
N TRP A 182 9.17 -13.39 11.53
CA TRP A 182 7.83 -12.87 11.30
C TRP A 182 6.75 -13.92 11.34
N TYR A 183 7.09 -15.19 11.13
CA TYR A 183 6.11 -16.29 11.14
C TYR A 183 5.57 -16.63 12.53
N ASP A 184 6.24 -16.19 13.58
CA ASP A 184 5.79 -16.39 14.96
C ASP A 184 4.68 -15.40 15.37
N PHE A 185 4.39 -14.41 14.52
CA PHE A 185 3.47 -13.31 14.80
C PHE A 185 2.45 -13.11 13.68
N ALA A 186 1.33 -12.47 14.01
CA ALA A 186 0.43 -11.94 12.99
C ALA A 186 1.08 -10.70 12.35
N CYS A 187 1.65 -10.84 11.15
CA CYS A 187 2.42 -9.79 10.50
C CYS A 187 1.73 -9.26 9.25
N ALA A 188 1.85 -7.93 9.05
CA ALA A 188 1.56 -7.24 7.81
C ALA A 188 2.65 -6.23 7.49
N VAL A 189 2.87 -5.97 6.19
CA VAL A 189 3.87 -5.01 5.70
C VAL A 189 3.15 -3.84 5.06
N ILE A 190 3.55 -2.62 5.40
CA ILE A 190 3.17 -1.40 4.69
C ILE A 190 4.40 -0.93 3.92
N GLY A 191 4.31 -0.99 2.60
CA GLY A 191 5.42 -0.77 1.70
C GLY A 191 5.77 -2.01 0.88
N VAL A 192 7.02 -2.17 0.52
CA VAL A 192 7.52 -3.28 -0.30
C VAL A 192 8.42 -4.19 0.54
N THR A 193 8.40 -5.48 0.27
CA THR A 193 9.33 -6.45 0.87
C THR A 193 9.93 -7.33 -0.20
N HIS A 194 11.26 -7.46 -0.19
CA HIS A 194 12.01 -8.41 -1.01
C HIS A 194 12.28 -9.72 -0.27
N LEU A 195 11.82 -9.85 0.96
CA LEU A 195 11.84 -11.14 1.64
C LEU A 195 10.87 -12.05 0.90
N ASN A 196 11.36 -13.18 0.42
CA ASN A 196 10.54 -14.21 -0.22
C ASN A 196 9.66 -14.89 0.84
N ASN A 197 8.73 -14.16 1.38
CA ASN A 197 7.85 -14.57 2.45
C ASN A 197 6.38 -14.32 2.05
N LYS A 198 5.50 -15.00 2.72
CA LYS A 198 4.06 -14.93 2.51
C LYS A 198 3.39 -13.86 3.39
N LEU A 199 4.08 -12.77 3.69
CA LEU A 199 3.50 -11.69 4.47
C LEU A 199 2.47 -10.91 3.64
N ASN A 200 1.37 -10.55 4.30
CA ASN A 200 0.39 -9.67 3.69
C ASN A 200 1.00 -8.27 3.53
N CYS A 201 0.98 -7.74 2.30
CA CYS A 201 1.50 -6.42 1.99
C CYS A 201 0.38 -5.46 1.58
N SER A 202 0.54 -4.20 1.96
CA SER A 202 -0.22 -3.07 1.46
C SER A 202 0.75 -2.01 0.98
N SER A 203 0.72 -1.66 -0.30
CA SER A 203 1.62 -0.66 -0.89
C SER A 203 0.90 0.15 -1.95
N ASN A 204 1.48 1.30 -2.31
CA ASN A 204 1.06 2.03 -3.49
C ASN A 204 1.37 1.20 -4.74
N ASP A 205 0.57 1.38 -5.76
CA ASP A 205 0.84 0.83 -7.09
C ASP A 205 1.73 1.81 -7.87
N GLN A 206 3.04 1.69 -7.69
CA GLN A 206 4.03 2.57 -8.34
C GLN A 206 4.04 2.38 -9.87
N TYR A 207 3.79 1.16 -10.36
CA TYR A 207 3.64 0.92 -11.79
C TYR A 207 2.49 1.73 -12.36
N LEU A 208 1.30 1.61 -11.75
CA LEU A 208 0.12 2.33 -12.21
C LEU A 208 0.27 3.85 -12.04
N THR A 209 0.95 4.30 -10.99
CA THR A 209 1.25 5.72 -10.75
C THR A 209 2.11 6.30 -11.87
N ALA A 210 3.25 5.67 -12.18
CA ALA A 210 4.13 6.13 -13.25
C ALA A 210 3.45 6.05 -14.63
N ARG A 211 2.73 4.97 -14.90
CA ARG A 211 1.97 4.81 -16.13
C ARG A 211 0.95 5.93 -16.33
N ARG A 212 0.10 6.19 -15.32
CA ARG A 212 -0.91 7.25 -15.40
C ARG A 212 -0.32 8.64 -15.49
N ALA A 213 0.78 8.90 -14.79
CA ALA A 213 1.49 10.17 -14.91
C ALA A 213 2.00 10.37 -16.35
N THR A 214 2.57 9.31 -16.96
CA THR A 214 3.05 9.35 -18.35
C THR A 214 1.90 9.53 -19.34
N GLU A 215 0.81 8.78 -19.20
CA GLU A 215 -0.41 8.94 -20.01
C GLU A 215 -0.92 10.40 -19.89
N LYS A 216 -0.95 10.94 -18.67
CA LYS A 216 -1.47 12.29 -18.42
C LYS A 216 -0.63 13.39 -19.04
N VAL A 217 0.69 13.32 -19.00
CA VAL A 217 1.53 14.33 -19.66
C VAL A 217 1.37 14.31 -21.17
N LEU A 218 1.18 13.12 -21.78
CA LEU A 218 0.89 13.01 -23.22
C LEU A 218 -0.47 13.61 -23.58
N GLU A 219 -1.51 13.39 -22.75
CA GLU A 219 -2.83 14.02 -22.91
C GLU A 219 -2.75 15.56 -22.83
N LEU A 220 -1.83 16.08 -22.02
CA LEU A 220 -1.58 17.54 -21.91
C LEU A 220 -0.77 18.10 -23.08
N GLY A 221 -0.36 17.28 -24.03
CA GLY A 221 0.32 17.68 -25.26
C GLY A 221 1.85 17.61 -25.22
N TYR A 222 2.45 17.18 -24.11
CA TYR A 222 3.89 16.88 -24.07
C TYR A 222 4.20 15.69 -24.98
N LYS A 223 5.39 15.67 -25.58
CA LYS A 223 5.78 14.68 -26.59
C LYS A 223 7.00 13.87 -26.19
N ARG A 224 7.85 14.43 -25.36
CA ARG A 224 9.16 13.87 -25.00
C ARG A 224 9.29 13.71 -23.46
N PRO A 225 8.45 12.86 -22.84
CA PRO A 225 8.53 12.64 -21.41
C PRO A 225 9.82 11.89 -21.04
N MET A 226 10.40 12.24 -19.89
CA MET A 226 11.57 11.57 -19.34
C MET A 226 11.29 11.19 -17.88
N LEU A 227 11.63 9.95 -17.50
CA LEU A 227 11.56 9.52 -16.10
C LEU A 227 12.93 9.71 -15.44
N VAL A 228 12.95 10.43 -14.32
CA VAL A 228 14.16 10.71 -13.53
C VAL A 228 13.89 10.28 -12.08
N VAL A 229 14.36 9.11 -11.70
CA VAL A 229 14.18 8.52 -10.37
C VAL A 229 15.49 7.91 -9.86
N PRO A 230 15.73 7.86 -8.53
CA PRO A 230 16.89 7.15 -8.00
C PRO A 230 16.85 5.67 -8.40
N ARG A 231 17.98 5.17 -8.86
CA ARG A 231 18.06 3.77 -9.31
C ARG A 231 17.80 2.80 -8.16
N GLU A 232 18.27 3.15 -6.98
CA GLU A 232 18.09 2.37 -5.75
C GLU A 232 16.61 2.25 -5.37
N ASP A 233 15.86 3.37 -5.49
CA ASP A 233 14.43 3.37 -5.22
C ASP A 233 13.68 2.47 -6.21
N ASP A 234 14.02 2.54 -7.49
CA ASP A 234 13.34 1.75 -8.53
C ASP A 234 13.63 0.26 -8.39
N ILE A 235 14.89 -0.12 -8.12
CA ILE A 235 15.28 -1.51 -7.81
C ILE A 235 14.52 -2.01 -6.58
N LEU A 236 14.47 -1.20 -5.52
CA LEU A 236 13.76 -1.52 -4.29
C LEU A 236 12.27 -1.78 -4.52
N LEU A 237 11.71 -1.12 -5.51
CA LEU A 237 10.32 -1.24 -5.94
C LEU A 237 10.13 -2.23 -7.10
N GLU A 238 11.11 -3.10 -7.38
CA GLU A 238 11.06 -4.11 -8.44
C GLU A 238 10.86 -3.50 -9.83
N ASP A 239 11.55 -2.39 -10.11
CA ASP A 239 11.50 -1.62 -11.35
C ASP A 239 10.07 -1.15 -11.73
N LYS A 240 9.19 -0.92 -10.75
CA LYS A 240 7.78 -0.57 -11.00
C LYS A 240 7.62 0.82 -11.62
N PHE A 241 8.42 1.82 -11.22
CA PHE A 241 8.36 3.14 -11.83
C PHE A 241 8.80 3.09 -13.29
N SER A 242 9.96 2.49 -13.56
CA SER A 242 10.49 2.38 -14.91
C SER A 242 9.60 1.55 -15.82
N SER A 243 9.07 0.41 -15.34
CA SER A 243 8.15 -0.44 -16.08
C SER A 243 6.84 0.28 -16.40
N GLY A 244 6.29 1.03 -15.45
CA GLY A 244 5.07 1.83 -15.63
C GLY A 244 5.26 2.91 -16.69
N PHE A 245 6.36 3.66 -16.61
CA PHE A 245 6.75 4.66 -17.60
C PHE A 245 6.96 4.02 -18.98
N HIS A 246 7.75 2.95 -19.07
CA HIS A 246 8.08 2.29 -20.33
C HIS A 246 6.83 1.72 -21.03
N SER A 247 5.85 1.22 -20.29
CA SER A 247 4.61 0.67 -20.86
C SER A 247 3.83 1.67 -21.74
N VAL A 248 4.10 2.95 -21.58
CA VAL A 248 3.51 4.05 -22.35
C VAL A 248 4.53 4.63 -23.35
N SER A 249 5.73 4.97 -22.87
CA SER A 249 6.75 5.65 -23.67
C SER A 249 7.23 4.82 -24.86
N CYS A 250 7.22 3.48 -24.77
CA CYS A 250 7.58 2.59 -25.87
C CYS A 250 6.67 2.72 -27.12
N ARG A 251 5.51 3.36 -26.98
CA ARG A 251 4.55 3.60 -28.07
C ARG A 251 4.78 4.93 -28.79
N LEU A 252 5.65 5.77 -28.27
CA LEU A 252 6.02 7.03 -28.90
C LEU A 252 6.89 6.80 -30.14
N PRO A 253 6.97 7.78 -31.05
CA PRO A 253 7.99 7.75 -32.11
C PRO A 253 9.38 7.54 -31.52
N ILE A 254 10.23 6.78 -32.17
CA ILE A 254 11.58 6.42 -31.68
C ILE A 254 12.40 7.66 -31.30
N ALA A 255 12.25 8.76 -32.04
CA ALA A 255 12.94 10.03 -31.78
C ALA A 255 12.49 10.68 -30.43
N ASP A 256 11.32 10.32 -29.94
CA ASP A 256 10.73 10.88 -28.71
C ASP A 256 10.82 9.90 -27.52
N GLN A 257 11.32 8.68 -27.74
CA GLN A 257 11.60 7.72 -26.67
C GLN A 257 12.91 8.08 -25.99
N LEU A 258 12.80 8.69 -24.80
CA LEU A 258 13.96 9.06 -24.01
C LEU A 258 14.33 7.96 -23.02
N SER A 259 15.64 7.84 -22.76
CA SER A 259 16.16 6.89 -21.78
C SER A 259 15.74 7.31 -20.36
N LEU A 260 15.50 6.30 -19.50
CA LEU A 260 15.40 6.51 -18.07
C LEU A 260 16.72 7.10 -17.53
N VAL A 261 16.63 8.08 -16.65
CA VAL A 261 17.80 8.74 -16.06
C VAL A 261 17.80 8.46 -14.55
N PRO A 262 18.83 7.80 -14.04
CA PRO A 262 19.01 7.69 -12.59
C PRO A 262 19.28 9.07 -12.00
N PHE A 263 18.67 9.35 -10.86
CA PHE A 263 18.89 10.57 -10.10
C PHE A 263 19.63 10.24 -8.82
N ASP A 264 20.79 10.87 -8.64
CA ASP A 264 21.52 10.83 -7.38
C ASP A 264 21.35 12.17 -6.67
N ILE A 265 20.84 12.14 -5.45
CA ILE A 265 20.67 13.34 -4.63
C ILE A 265 22.03 13.98 -4.29
N ALA A 266 23.09 13.14 -4.13
CA ALA A 266 24.42 13.61 -3.85
C ALA A 266 25.14 14.23 -5.08
N ASP A 267 24.76 13.80 -6.30
CA ASP A 267 25.26 14.35 -7.57
C ASP A 267 24.13 14.62 -8.58
N PRO A 268 23.34 15.68 -8.38
CA PRO A 268 22.27 16.06 -9.30
C PRO A 268 22.77 16.42 -10.71
N ASN A 269 24.04 16.82 -10.84
CA ASN A 269 24.61 17.28 -12.12
C ASN A 269 24.63 16.19 -13.19
N SER A 270 24.77 14.95 -12.80
CA SER A 270 24.70 13.79 -13.71
C SER A 270 23.36 13.74 -14.44
N ALA A 271 22.25 13.85 -13.70
CA ALA A 271 20.90 13.90 -14.27
C ALA A 271 20.68 15.17 -15.10
N LEU A 272 21.07 16.35 -14.61
CA LEU A 272 20.94 17.63 -15.31
C LEU A 272 21.67 17.63 -16.66
N SER A 273 22.89 17.06 -16.71
CA SER A 273 23.65 16.92 -17.96
C SER A 273 22.90 16.08 -19.01
N THR A 274 22.25 15.02 -18.57
CA THR A 274 21.47 14.12 -19.44
C THR A 274 20.17 14.81 -19.88
N ILE A 275 19.47 15.52 -18.99
CA ILE A 275 18.27 16.32 -19.33
C ILE A 275 18.61 17.36 -20.39
N ARG A 276 19.70 18.14 -20.23
CA ARG A 276 20.15 19.12 -21.22
C ARG A 276 20.47 18.48 -22.58
N LYS A 277 21.10 17.31 -22.58
CA LYS A 277 21.48 16.59 -23.79
C LYS A 277 20.28 16.02 -24.54
N GLN A 278 19.35 15.38 -23.81
CA GLN A 278 18.20 14.69 -24.43
C GLN A 278 17.02 15.63 -24.69
N LYS A 279 16.97 16.77 -24.02
CA LYS A 279 15.96 17.82 -24.21
C LYS A 279 14.52 17.29 -24.09
N PRO A 280 14.13 16.71 -22.94
CA PRO A 280 12.74 16.41 -22.68
C PRO A 280 11.89 17.67 -22.65
N ASP A 281 10.61 17.57 -22.91
CA ASP A 281 9.65 18.66 -22.69
C ASP A 281 8.94 18.53 -21.32
N VAL A 282 9.01 17.35 -20.71
CA VAL A 282 8.52 17.11 -19.36
C VAL A 282 9.36 16.04 -18.66
N VAL A 283 9.63 16.27 -17.36
CA VAL A 283 10.29 15.31 -16.47
C VAL A 283 9.29 14.79 -15.45
N ILE A 284 9.32 13.48 -15.20
CA ILE A 284 8.52 12.77 -14.19
C ILE A 284 9.49 12.25 -13.14
N THR A 285 9.27 12.58 -11.86
CA THR A 285 10.17 12.20 -10.78
C THR A 285 9.42 11.89 -9.47
N ASN A 286 10.06 11.16 -8.56
CA ASN A 286 9.61 10.96 -7.18
C ASN A 286 10.43 11.77 -6.15
N LYS A 287 11.31 12.69 -6.63
CA LYS A 287 12.20 13.48 -5.78
C LYS A 287 12.01 14.97 -5.96
N SER A 288 11.66 15.65 -4.87
CA SER A 288 11.53 17.12 -4.83
C SER A 288 12.86 17.82 -5.03
N GLU A 289 13.97 17.19 -4.67
CA GLU A 289 15.33 17.71 -4.81
C GLU A 289 15.69 17.98 -6.27
N LEU A 290 15.11 17.22 -7.21
CA LEU A 290 15.32 17.49 -8.63
C LEU A 290 14.72 18.83 -9.05
N TYR A 291 13.61 19.26 -8.46
CA TYR A 291 13.03 20.58 -8.72
C TYR A 291 14.00 21.70 -8.31
N ALA A 292 14.56 21.61 -7.10
CA ALA A 292 15.54 22.58 -6.63
C ALA A 292 16.78 22.61 -7.55
N ALA A 293 17.31 21.45 -7.90
CA ALA A 293 18.47 21.35 -8.80
C ALA A 293 18.21 21.96 -10.20
N LEU A 294 17.01 21.76 -10.76
CA LEU A 294 16.62 22.36 -12.04
C LEU A 294 16.48 23.88 -11.92
N GLN A 295 15.96 24.42 -10.82
CA GLN A 295 15.86 25.85 -10.59
C GLN A 295 17.24 26.50 -10.42
N ASP A 296 18.14 25.88 -9.64
CA ASP A 296 19.50 26.33 -9.45
C ASP A 296 20.29 26.34 -10.77
N ASP A 297 19.93 25.44 -11.69
CA ASP A 297 20.46 25.37 -13.05
C ASP A 297 19.85 26.40 -14.01
N GLY A 298 18.92 27.22 -13.55
CA GLY A 298 18.27 28.29 -14.30
C GLY A 298 17.12 27.82 -15.21
N VAL A 299 16.64 26.57 -15.09
CA VAL A 299 15.55 26.06 -15.90
C VAL A 299 14.21 26.64 -15.44
N SER A 300 13.46 27.25 -16.35
CA SER A 300 12.15 27.82 -16.06
C SER A 300 11.06 26.75 -16.09
N ILE A 301 10.52 26.40 -14.93
CA ILE A 301 9.42 25.44 -14.78
C ILE A 301 8.11 26.22 -14.57
N PRO A 302 7.02 25.96 -15.29
CA PRO A 302 6.87 24.94 -16.35
C PRO A 302 7.10 25.49 -17.78
N LYS A 303 7.67 26.69 -17.97
CA LYS A 303 7.73 27.35 -19.28
C LYS A 303 8.65 26.63 -20.26
N GLU A 304 9.83 26.22 -19.80
CA GLU A 304 10.85 25.56 -20.62
C GLU A 304 10.78 24.03 -20.45
N LEU A 305 10.46 23.58 -19.25
CA LEU A 305 10.40 22.15 -18.88
C LEU A 305 9.21 21.90 -17.97
N GLY A 306 8.34 21.00 -18.36
CA GLY A 306 7.29 20.47 -17.48
C GLY A 306 7.90 19.62 -16.36
N LEU A 307 7.32 19.66 -15.15
CA LEU A 307 7.73 18.77 -14.06
C LEU A 307 6.50 18.14 -13.41
N VAL A 308 6.55 16.82 -13.26
CA VAL A 308 5.53 16.02 -12.58
C VAL A 308 6.16 15.26 -11.44
N HIS A 309 5.57 15.39 -10.25
CA HIS A 309 5.97 14.64 -9.07
C HIS A 309 5.06 13.44 -8.85
N LEU A 310 5.65 12.24 -8.66
CA LEU A 310 4.90 10.99 -8.49
C LEU A 310 4.35 10.81 -7.07
N ASP A 311 4.98 11.43 -6.09
CA ASP A 311 4.49 11.53 -4.72
C ASP A 311 3.89 12.92 -4.47
N TRP A 312 2.77 12.95 -3.75
CA TRP A 312 2.16 14.21 -3.36
C TRP A 312 2.57 14.58 -1.94
N HIS A 313 3.06 15.79 -1.75
CA HIS A 313 3.21 16.39 -0.43
C HIS A 313 2.52 17.74 -0.37
N ASP A 314 2.02 18.08 0.81
CA ASP A 314 1.60 19.45 1.11
C ASP A 314 2.88 20.33 1.08
N ALA A 315 2.89 21.36 0.24
CA ALA A 315 3.99 22.32 0.13
C ALA A 315 4.06 23.20 1.37
#